data_25b0e28f538336a54066438f48bbcc00
#
_entry.id   25b0e28f538336a54066438f48bbcc00
#
_cell.length_a   1.000
_cell.length_b   1.000
_cell.length_c   1.000
_cell.angle_alpha   90.00
_cell.angle_beta   90.00
_cell.angle_gamma   90.00
#
_symmetry.space_group_name_H-M   'P 1'
#
loop_
_entity.id
_entity.type
_entity.pdbx_description
1 polymer ?
#
loop_
_entity_poly.entity_id
_entity_poly.type
_entity_poly.pdbx_seq_one_letter_code
_entity_poly.pdbx_strand_id
1 'polypeptide(L)'
;MSATTSVQAQGADKTLRLVVPFGTGGGSDNLARILQPRLADLLKQTVIVDNRPGAGGAVGAAYVAKSAPDGQTLLLADASVLTISPALFPKLPYGPSDLQPVINLAQFPLVLVAPASLSARSLADLLALDKARPGSLSIASSGNGATPHLTAELLKLSTGLQLNHIPYKGSGPAINDTVGGQVSLVFTGYATVASLIKAGKLKALAVTSPQRIAELPQVPTVAEAGFAGFEAWISQGVFTAAGTPADTVRRLNQAIAS
;
A
#
# COMPACT_ATOMS: atom_id res chain seq x y z
N MET A 1 -36.96 -30.69 -43.48
CA MET A 1 -35.98 -29.57 -43.31
C MET A 1 -35.98 -29.18 -41.84
N SER A 2 -35.03 -29.70 -41.07
CA SER A 2 -34.92 -29.44 -39.65
C SER A 2 -33.94 -28.26 -39.47
N ALA A 3 -34.45 -27.13 -39.02
CA ALA A 3 -33.63 -25.97 -38.68
C ALA A 3 -32.92 -26.21 -37.33
N THR A 4 -31.60 -26.41 -37.35
CA THR A 4 -30.75 -26.44 -36.18
C THR A 4 -30.55 -25.01 -35.71
N THR A 5 -31.24 -24.61 -34.66
CA THR A 5 -31.00 -23.37 -33.94
C THR A 5 -29.67 -23.52 -33.16
N SER A 6 -28.61 -22.92 -33.65
CA SER A 6 -27.35 -22.79 -32.87
C SER A 6 -27.63 -21.89 -31.67
N VAL A 7 -27.70 -22.48 -30.49
CA VAL A 7 -27.62 -21.74 -29.21
C VAL A 7 -26.23 -21.18 -29.13
N GLN A 8 -26.10 -19.88 -29.42
CA GLN A 8 -24.89 -19.15 -29.07
C GLN A 8 -24.73 -19.20 -27.55
N ALA A 9 -23.72 -19.91 -27.10
CA ALA A 9 -23.32 -19.86 -25.70
C ALA A 9 -23.04 -18.38 -25.34
N GLN A 10 -23.93 -17.81 -24.53
CA GLN A 10 -23.69 -16.50 -23.90
C GLN A 10 -22.34 -16.60 -23.23
N GLY A 11 -21.42 -15.69 -23.60
CA GLY A 11 -20.05 -15.70 -23.11
C GLY A 11 -20.07 -15.79 -21.58
N ALA A 12 -19.33 -16.77 -21.05
CA ALA A 12 -19.14 -16.91 -19.61
C ALA A 12 -18.83 -15.55 -19.02
N ASP A 13 -19.61 -15.11 -18.04
CA ASP A 13 -19.38 -13.84 -17.32
C ASP A 13 -17.92 -13.79 -16.89
N LYS A 14 -17.11 -13.03 -17.64
CA LYS A 14 -15.69 -12.92 -17.34
C LYS A 14 -15.55 -12.18 -16.04
N THR A 15 -15.05 -12.84 -15.02
CA THR A 15 -14.76 -12.23 -13.72
C THR A 15 -13.40 -11.57 -13.75
N LEU A 16 -13.35 -10.26 -13.52
CA LEU A 16 -12.11 -9.53 -13.31
C LEU A 16 -11.67 -9.68 -11.86
N ARG A 17 -10.45 -10.14 -11.67
CA ARG A 17 -9.83 -10.31 -10.35
C ARG A 17 -8.89 -9.14 -10.08
N LEU A 18 -9.19 -8.35 -9.06
CA LEU A 18 -8.33 -7.27 -8.57
C LEU A 18 -7.53 -7.79 -7.36
N VAL A 19 -6.31 -8.21 -7.61
CA VAL A 19 -5.40 -8.77 -6.60
C VAL A 19 -4.80 -7.63 -5.78
N VAL A 20 -4.92 -7.72 -4.47
CA VAL A 20 -4.26 -6.82 -3.51
C VAL A 20 -3.20 -7.65 -2.77
N PRO A 21 -1.89 -7.32 -2.90
CA PRO A 21 -0.82 -8.14 -2.35
C PRO A 21 -0.57 -7.91 -0.84
N PHE A 22 -1.53 -7.34 -0.15
CA PHE A 22 -1.50 -7.02 1.28
C PHE A 22 -2.80 -7.46 1.96
N GLY A 23 -2.77 -7.57 3.30
CA GLY A 23 -3.95 -7.86 4.11
C GLY A 23 -5.00 -6.75 4.04
N THR A 24 -6.21 -7.10 4.46
CA THR A 24 -7.37 -6.19 4.46
C THR A 24 -7.18 -4.98 5.37
N GLY A 25 -7.89 -3.87 5.07
CA GLY A 25 -7.89 -2.64 5.87
C GLY A 25 -6.67 -1.73 5.65
N GLY A 26 -5.76 -2.08 4.73
CA GLY A 26 -4.68 -1.21 4.30
C GLY A 26 -5.06 -0.30 3.13
N GLY A 27 -4.16 0.63 2.76
CA GLY A 27 -4.40 1.61 1.69
C GLY A 27 -4.79 0.97 0.35
N SER A 28 -4.05 -0.05 -0.10
CA SER A 28 -4.35 -0.76 -1.35
C SER A 28 -5.70 -1.49 -1.31
N ASP A 29 -6.05 -2.11 -0.17
CA ASP A 29 -7.34 -2.78 0.00
C ASP A 29 -8.52 -1.79 -0.04
N ASN A 30 -8.36 -0.65 0.64
CA ASN A 30 -9.37 0.41 0.63
C ASN A 30 -9.58 0.96 -0.79
N LEU A 31 -8.51 1.24 -1.54
CA LEU A 31 -8.59 1.67 -2.93
C LEU A 31 -9.26 0.62 -3.81
N ALA A 32 -8.90 -0.65 -3.66
CA ALA A 32 -9.51 -1.74 -4.42
C ALA A 32 -11.02 -1.83 -4.20
N ARG A 33 -11.48 -1.69 -2.95
CA ARG A 33 -12.91 -1.72 -2.60
C ARG A 33 -13.68 -0.50 -3.07
N ILE A 34 -13.04 0.66 -3.17
CA ILE A 34 -13.62 1.87 -3.76
C ILE A 34 -13.77 1.71 -5.27
N LEU A 35 -12.76 1.14 -5.95
CA LEU A 35 -12.76 0.95 -7.39
C LEU A 35 -13.69 -0.20 -7.85
N GLN A 36 -13.82 -1.25 -7.04
CA GLN A 36 -14.54 -2.48 -7.39
C GLN A 36 -15.93 -2.25 -7.99
N PRO A 37 -16.87 -1.55 -7.33
CA PRO A 37 -18.23 -1.37 -7.84
C PRO A 37 -18.23 -0.56 -9.14
N ARG A 38 -17.42 0.49 -9.22
CA ARG A 38 -17.32 1.33 -10.41
C ARG A 38 -16.74 0.58 -11.61
N LEU A 39 -15.71 -0.21 -11.41
CA LEU A 39 -15.14 -1.08 -12.46
C LEU A 39 -16.14 -2.13 -12.93
N ALA A 40 -16.92 -2.73 -12.03
CA ALA A 40 -17.96 -3.69 -12.39
C ALA A 40 -19.01 -3.04 -13.31
N ASP A 41 -19.44 -1.82 -12.98
CA ASP A 41 -20.40 -1.07 -13.76
C ASP A 41 -19.85 -0.66 -15.15
N LEU A 42 -18.62 -0.15 -15.19
CA LEU A 42 -18.02 0.35 -16.44
C LEU A 42 -17.63 -0.79 -17.40
N LEU A 43 -17.10 -1.88 -16.86
CA LEU A 43 -16.66 -3.01 -17.65
C LEU A 43 -17.76 -4.02 -17.95
N LYS A 44 -18.94 -3.90 -17.29
CA LYS A 44 -20.06 -4.86 -17.35
C LYS A 44 -19.61 -6.30 -17.04
N GLN A 45 -18.78 -6.41 -15.98
CA GLN A 45 -18.20 -7.67 -15.52
C GLN A 45 -18.29 -7.77 -13.99
N THR A 46 -18.33 -8.99 -13.47
CA THR A 46 -18.10 -9.20 -12.05
C THR A 46 -16.66 -8.83 -11.69
N VAL A 47 -16.46 -7.97 -10.68
CA VAL A 47 -15.14 -7.63 -10.16
C VAL A 47 -15.01 -8.15 -8.74
N ILE A 48 -13.96 -8.93 -8.46
CA ILE A 48 -13.67 -9.44 -7.12
C ILE A 48 -12.32 -8.89 -6.62
N VAL A 49 -12.27 -8.50 -5.35
CA VAL A 49 -11.02 -8.14 -4.65
C VAL A 49 -10.47 -9.40 -4.01
N ASP A 50 -9.22 -9.75 -4.34
CA ASP A 50 -8.52 -10.95 -3.87
C ASP A 50 -7.25 -10.56 -3.12
N ASN A 51 -7.30 -10.60 -1.78
CA ASN A 51 -6.17 -10.28 -0.94
C ASN A 51 -5.18 -11.46 -0.88
N ARG A 52 -3.96 -11.27 -1.38
CA ARG A 52 -2.88 -12.28 -1.39
C ARG A 52 -1.62 -11.74 -0.70
N PRO A 53 -1.62 -11.64 0.62
CA PRO A 53 -0.51 -11.06 1.37
C PRO A 53 0.69 -11.99 1.44
N GLY A 54 1.88 -11.40 1.62
CA GLY A 54 3.12 -12.13 1.90
C GLY A 54 4.34 -11.50 1.25
N ALA A 55 5.49 -11.63 1.91
CA ALA A 55 6.81 -11.17 1.45
C ALA A 55 6.79 -9.73 0.89
N GLY A 56 6.23 -8.76 1.65
CA GLY A 56 6.17 -7.36 1.22
C GLY A 56 5.37 -7.10 -0.06
N GLY A 57 4.44 -8.01 -0.41
CA GLY A 57 3.63 -7.93 -1.62
C GLY A 57 4.08 -8.86 -2.75
N ALA A 58 5.25 -9.52 -2.61
CA ALA A 58 5.81 -10.36 -3.66
C ALA A 58 4.91 -11.56 -4.01
N VAL A 59 4.16 -12.11 -3.06
CA VAL A 59 3.24 -13.25 -3.30
C VAL A 59 2.14 -12.86 -4.28
N GLY A 60 1.44 -11.77 -4.04
CA GLY A 60 0.38 -11.28 -4.93
C GLY A 60 0.92 -10.81 -6.28
N ALA A 61 2.07 -10.13 -6.29
CA ALA A 61 2.73 -9.68 -7.52
C ALA A 61 3.11 -10.87 -8.41
N ALA A 62 3.71 -11.92 -7.84
CA ALA A 62 4.05 -13.14 -8.56
C ALA A 62 2.83 -13.87 -9.12
N TYR A 63 1.73 -13.86 -8.38
CA TYR A 63 0.49 -14.46 -8.87
C TYR A 63 -0.01 -13.76 -10.13
N VAL A 64 -0.02 -12.43 -10.16
CA VAL A 64 -0.45 -11.66 -11.34
C VAL A 64 0.55 -11.79 -12.49
N ALA A 65 1.85 -11.71 -12.21
CA ALA A 65 2.91 -11.86 -13.20
C ALA A 65 2.81 -13.20 -13.98
N LYS A 66 2.32 -14.25 -13.32
CA LYS A 66 2.15 -15.59 -13.90
C LYS A 66 0.74 -15.88 -14.43
N SER A 67 -0.17 -14.91 -14.36
CA SER A 67 -1.53 -15.08 -14.88
C SER A 67 -1.59 -14.93 -16.41
N ALA A 68 -2.71 -15.35 -17.01
CA ALA A 68 -2.93 -15.14 -18.44
C ALA A 68 -2.89 -13.63 -18.78
N PRO A 69 -2.23 -13.22 -19.89
CA PRO A 69 -2.14 -11.82 -20.29
C PRO A 69 -3.40 -11.35 -21.04
N ASP A 70 -4.57 -11.59 -20.47
CA ASP A 70 -5.88 -11.27 -21.04
C ASP A 70 -6.57 -10.08 -20.37
N GLY A 71 -5.92 -9.50 -19.33
CA GLY A 71 -6.44 -8.38 -18.57
C GLY A 71 -7.56 -8.74 -17.58
N GLN A 72 -7.82 -10.03 -17.29
CA GLN A 72 -8.80 -10.45 -16.29
C GLN A 72 -8.21 -10.58 -14.90
N THR A 73 -6.89 -10.50 -14.75
CA THR A 73 -6.20 -10.49 -13.45
C THR A 73 -5.32 -9.25 -13.36
N LEU A 74 -5.68 -8.34 -12.46
CA LEU A 74 -4.99 -7.09 -12.22
C LEU A 74 -4.34 -7.10 -10.83
N LEU A 75 -3.21 -6.44 -10.68
CA LEU A 75 -2.56 -6.16 -9.40
C LEU A 75 -2.81 -4.70 -9.03
N LEU A 76 -3.42 -4.44 -7.88
CA LEU A 76 -3.46 -3.11 -7.27
C LEU A 76 -2.48 -3.09 -6.10
N ALA A 77 -1.37 -2.41 -6.25
CA ALA A 77 -0.27 -2.44 -5.30
C ALA A 77 0.47 -1.12 -5.18
N ASP A 78 1.19 -0.99 -4.06
CA ASP A 78 2.30 -0.05 -3.92
C ASP A 78 3.39 -0.39 -4.94
N ALA A 79 3.92 0.61 -5.62
CA ALA A 79 4.98 0.47 -6.61
C ALA A 79 6.26 -0.18 -6.07
N SER A 80 6.41 -0.29 -4.75
CA SER A 80 7.52 -0.99 -4.10
C SER A 80 7.70 -2.44 -4.57
N VAL A 81 6.62 -3.10 -5.01
CA VAL A 81 6.70 -4.45 -5.59
C VAL A 81 7.54 -4.51 -6.87
N LEU A 82 7.67 -3.39 -7.58
CA LEU A 82 8.48 -3.26 -8.79
C LEU A 82 9.83 -2.56 -8.57
N THR A 83 9.94 -1.71 -7.55
CA THR A 83 11.10 -0.84 -7.35
C THR A 83 11.98 -1.28 -6.19
N ILE A 84 11.38 -1.68 -5.07
CA ILE A 84 12.10 -2.04 -3.84
C ILE A 84 12.33 -3.56 -3.77
N SER A 85 11.27 -4.35 -3.97
CA SER A 85 11.34 -5.80 -3.81
C SER A 85 12.42 -6.45 -4.68
N PRO A 86 12.64 -6.07 -5.97
CA PRO A 86 13.70 -6.64 -6.80
C PRO A 86 15.12 -6.33 -6.30
N ALA A 87 15.32 -5.17 -5.66
CA ALA A 87 16.60 -4.79 -5.10
C ALA A 87 16.88 -5.47 -3.75
N LEU A 88 15.82 -5.77 -2.98
CA LEU A 88 15.94 -6.30 -1.62
C LEU A 88 15.98 -7.83 -1.56
N PHE A 89 15.26 -8.51 -2.46
CA PHE A 89 15.12 -9.96 -2.44
C PHE A 89 15.87 -10.62 -3.63
N PRO A 90 16.96 -11.35 -3.39
CA PRO A 90 17.77 -11.95 -4.46
C PRO A 90 17.01 -13.00 -5.29
N LYS A 91 15.96 -13.59 -4.74
CA LYS A 91 15.18 -14.66 -5.38
C LYS A 91 13.70 -14.33 -5.35
N LEU A 92 13.28 -13.35 -6.18
CA LEU A 92 11.87 -13.11 -6.41
C LEU A 92 11.31 -14.12 -7.43
N PRO A 93 10.05 -14.56 -7.24
CA PRO A 93 9.39 -15.45 -8.20
C PRO A 93 8.85 -14.71 -9.44
N TYR A 94 9.17 -13.43 -9.61
CA TYR A 94 8.86 -12.55 -10.75
C TYR A 94 9.94 -11.46 -10.89
N GLY A 95 10.04 -10.89 -12.10
CA GLY A 95 10.83 -9.68 -12.38
C GLY A 95 9.94 -8.46 -12.65
N PRO A 96 10.48 -7.23 -12.60
CA PRO A 96 9.72 -6.02 -12.95
C PRO A 96 9.12 -6.06 -14.36
N SER A 97 9.79 -6.71 -15.31
CA SER A 97 9.34 -6.89 -16.69
C SER A 97 8.17 -7.86 -16.86
N ASP A 98 7.84 -8.66 -15.84
CA ASP A 98 6.72 -9.60 -15.88
C ASP A 98 5.37 -8.94 -15.56
N LEU A 99 5.42 -7.67 -15.15
CA LEU A 99 4.23 -6.85 -14.86
C LEU A 99 4.22 -5.63 -15.77
N GLN A 100 3.07 -5.38 -16.39
CA GLN A 100 2.84 -4.23 -17.27
C GLN A 100 1.99 -3.19 -16.54
N PRO A 101 2.43 -1.93 -16.43
CA PRO A 101 1.64 -0.87 -15.80
C PRO A 101 0.39 -0.55 -16.61
N VAL A 102 -0.72 -0.36 -15.91
CA VAL A 102 -2.00 0.10 -16.46
C VAL A 102 -2.19 1.58 -16.14
N ILE A 103 -2.07 1.96 -14.87
CA ILE A 103 -2.25 3.34 -14.41
C ILE A 103 -1.58 3.55 -13.05
N ASN A 104 -1.05 4.76 -12.82
CA ASN A 104 -0.75 5.24 -11.48
C ASN A 104 -2.01 5.89 -10.89
N LEU A 105 -2.55 5.31 -9.82
CA LEU A 105 -3.82 5.72 -9.21
C LEU A 105 -3.66 6.91 -8.27
N ALA A 106 -2.65 6.85 -7.41
CA ALA A 106 -2.46 7.83 -6.38
C ALA A 106 -1.01 7.83 -5.89
N GLN A 107 -0.56 9.02 -5.50
CA GLN A 107 0.67 9.21 -4.76
C GLN A 107 0.36 10.06 -3.53
N PHE A 108 0.83 9.63 -2.37
CA PHE A 108 0.58 10.33 -1.10
C PHE A 108 1.73 10.09 -0.12
N PRO A 109 2.00 11.07 0.77
CA PRO A 109 3.01 10.90 1.80
C PRO A 109 2.52 9.95 2.89
N LEU A 110 3.46 9.46 3.70
CA LEU A 110 3.13 8.71 4.90
C LEU A 110 3.00 9.65 6.10
N VAL A 111 2.21 9.21 7.06
CA VAL A 111 2.10 9.82 8.38
C VAL A 111 2.70 8.85 9.40
N LEU A 112 3.61 9.34 10.23
CA LEU A 112 4.08 8.61 11.40
C LEU A 112 3.05 8.78 12.50
N VAL A 113 2.44 7.66 12.92
CA VAL A 113 1.44 7.67 13.98
C VAL A 113 1.87 6.81 15.17
N ALA A 114 1.39 7.19 16.33
CA ALA A 114 1.58 6.50 17.60
C ALA A 114 0.23 6.28 18.30
N PRO A 115 0.11 5.30 19.23
CA PRO A 115 -1.08 5.15 20.06
C PRO A 115 -1.24 6.35 20.99
N ALA A 116 -2.47 6.65 21.39
CA ALA A 116 -2.74 7.74 22.32
C ALA A 116 -1.99 7.58 23.66
N SER A 117 -1.74 6.35 24.08
CA SER A 117 -1.03 5.99 25.32
C SER A 117 0.48 6.32 25.32
N LEU A 118 1.13 6.38 24.15
CA LEU A 118 2.55 6.75 24.09
C LEU A 118 2.73 8.20 24.56
N SER A 119 3.70 8.51 25.40
CA SER A 119 3.91 9.88 25.93
C SER A 119 4.38 10.88 24.88
N ALA A 120 5.11 10.44 23.84
CA ALA A 120 5.57 11.30 22.75
C ALA A 120 4.42 11.94 21.98
N ARG A 121 4.54 13.23 21.65
CA ARG A 121 3.60 14.03 20.85
C ARG A 121 4.25 14.64 19.62
N SER A 122 5.56 14.43 19.46
CA SER A 122 6.35 14.95 18.35
C SER A 122 7.51 14.01 18.04
N LEU A 123 8.20 14.23 16.91
CA LEU A 123 9.43 13.50 16.59
C LEU A 123 10.54 13.81 17.61
N ALA A 124 10.60 15.05 18.13
CA ALA A 124 11.55 15.43 19.17
C ALA A 124 11.33 14.65 20.47
N ASP A 125 10.07 14.42 20.87
CA ASP A 125 9.75 13.60 22.04
C ASP A 125 10.16 12.13 21.82
N LEU A 126 9.99 11.59 20.59
CA LEU A 126 10.45 10.23 20.27
C LEU A 126 11.97 10.11 20.42
N LEU A 127 12.71 11.08 19.95
CA LEU A 127 14.17 11.13 20.11
C LEU A 127 14.57 11.17 21.58
N ALA A 128 13.87 11.96 22.39
CA ALA A 128 14.11 12.02 23.83
C ALA A 128 13.80 10.68 24.53
N LEU A 129 12.71 10.02 24.16
CA LEU A 129 12.35 8.69 24.69
C LEU A 129 13.37 7.63 24.32
N ASP A 130 13.79 7.59 23.05
CA ASP A 130 14.79 6.63 22.58
C ASP A 130 16.15 6.88 23.25
N LYS A 131 16.55 8.14 23.40
CA LYS A 131 17.78 8.51 24.13
C LYS A 131 17.75 8.03 25.59
N ALA A 132 16.60 8.10 26.24
CA ALA A 132 16.43 7.62 27.62
C ALA A 132 16.44 6.11 27.72
N ARG A 133 15.93 5.38 26.73
CA ARG A 133 15.86 3.92 26.65
C ARG A 133 16.07 3.45 25.23
N PRO A 134 17.30 3.38 24.73
CA PRO A 134 17.60 2.98 23.36
C PRO A 134 17.00 1.61 23.01
N GLY A 135 16.36 1.51 21.85
CA GLY A 135 15.77 0.27 21.37
C GLY A 135 14.49 -0.18 22.08
N SER A 136 13.91 0.66 22.95
CA SER A 136 12.64 0.32 23.61
C SER A 136 11.40 0.55 22.75
N LEU A 137 11.54 1.33 21.69
CA LEU A 137 10.46 1.66 20.75
C LEU A 137 10.43 0.66 19.58
N SER A 138 9.23 0.32 19.14
CA SER A 138 9.00 -0.52 17.96
C SER A 138 8.27 0.24 16.87
N ILE A 139 8.50 -0.13 15.61
CA ILE A 139 7.80 0.42 14.47
C ILE A 139 7.26 -0.68 13.58
N ALA A 140 5.95 -0.66 13.32
CA ALA A 140 5.29 -1.60 12.45
C ALA A 140 5.39 -1.19 10.97
N SER A 141 5.37 -2.18 10.09
CA SER A 141 5.21 -1.97 8.65
C SER A 141 4.25 -2.97 8.03
N SER A 142 3.85 -2.75 6.79
CA SER A 142 3.03 -3.68 6.01
C SER A 142 3.80 -4.89 5.49
N GLY A 143 5.07 -5.05 5.86
CA GLY A 143 5.94 -6.18 5.55
C GLY A 143 7.33 -5.75 5.10
N ASN A 144 8.27 -6.70 5.14
CA ASN A 144 9.63 -6.46 4.69
C ASN A 144 9.65 -6.05 3.20
N GLY A 145 10.35 -4.96 2.87
CA GLY A 145 10.47 -4.44 1.50
C GLY A 145 9.28 -3.57 1.05
N ALA A 146 8.24 -3.41 1.85
CA ALA A 146 7.20 -2.44 1.56
C ALA A 146 7.67 -1.00 1.84
N THR A 147 7.06 0.00 1.20
CA THR A 147 7.42 1.41 1.38
C THR A 147 7.43 1.86 2.86
N PRO A 148 6.46 1.50 3.73
CA PRO A 148 6.52 1.85 5.14
C PRO A 148 7.75 1.28 5.89
N HIS A 149 8.24 0.09 5.50
CA HIS A 149 9.47 -0.46 6.06
C HIS A 149 10.68 0.40 5.70
N LEU A 150 10.88 0.68 4.41
CA LEU A 150 12.02 1.48 3.94
C LEU A 150 11.97 2.91 4.49
N THR A 151 10.76 3.48 4.66
CA THR A 151 10.57 4.78 5.30
C THR A 151 10.99 4.74 6.78
N ALA A 152 10.70 3.65 7.48
CA ALA A 152 11.16 3.45 8.86
C ALA A 152 12.68 3.33 8.94
N GLU A 153 13.32 2.59 8.04
CA GLU A 153 14.77 2.48 7.98
C GLU A 153 15.43 3.83 7.61
N LEU A 154 14.84 4.59 6.68
CA LEU A 154 15.28 5.93 6.36
C LEU A 154 15.17 6.87 7.58
N LEU A 155 14.07 6.77 8.34
CA LEU A 155 13.92 7.55 9.58
C LEU A 155 15.02 7.19 10.58
N LYS A 156 15.28 5.90 10.81
CA LYS A 156 16.37 5.45 11.71
C LYS A 156 17.71 5.99 11.27
N LEU A 157 18.01 5.89 9.98
CA LEU A 157 19.28 6.37 9.41
C LEU A 157 19.43 7.90 9.56
N SER A 158 18.37 8.66 9.32
CA SER A 158 18.38 10.11 9.35
C SER A 158 18.45 10.68 10.78
N THR A 159 17.81 9.98 11.74
CA THR A 159 17.58 10.51 13.09
C THR A 159 18.46 9.85 14.16
N GLY A 160 19.01 8.68 13.88
CA GLY A 160 19.71 7.85 14.87
C GLY A 160 18.78 7.06 15.81
N LEU A 161 17.45 7.10 15.60
CA LEU A 161 16.49 6.33 16.39
C LEU A 161 16.76 4.83 16.31
N GLN A 162 16.77 4.16 17.45
CA GLN A 162 16.94 2.71 17.56
C GLN A 162 15.58 2.02 17.67
N LEU A 163 14.89 1.90 16.52
CA LEU A 163 13.55 1.30 16.45
C LEU A 163 13.63 -0.18 16.08
N ASN A 164 12.90 -1.03 16.81
CA ASN A 164 12.71 -2.44 16.47
C ASN A 164 11.62 -2.56 15.40
N HIS A 165 11.98 -2.99 14.20
CA HIS A 165 11.02 -3.17 13.11
C HIS A 165 10.21 -4.46 13.29
N ILE A 166 8.88 -4.34 13.21
CA ILE A 166 7.91 -5.44 13.32
C ILE A 166 7.12 -5.54 12.00
N PRO A 167 7.43 -6.53 11.14
CA PRO A 167 6.73 -6.71 9.86
C PRO A 167 5.38 -7.40 10.03
N TYR A 168 4.35 -6.84 9.39
CA TYR A 168 3.00 -7.41 9.31
C TYR A 168 2.67 -7.86 7.88
N LYS A 169 1.56 -8.58 7.70
CA LYS A 169 1.04 -8.98 6.38
C LYS A 169 0.17 -7.89 5.73
N GLY A 170 0.39 -6.60 6.07
CA GLY A 170 -0.36 -5.45 5.58
C GLY A 170 -0.51 -4.37 6.64
N SER A 171 -0.96 -3.17 6.24
CA SER A 171 -1.10 -2.03 7.16
C SER A 171 -2.26 -2.19 8.15
N GLY A 172 -3.34 -2.90 7.79
CA GLY A 172 -4.50 -3.10 8.67
C GLY A 172 -4.13 -3.70 10.04
N PRO A 173 -3.56 -4.92 10.11
CA PRO A 173 -3.12 -5.51 11.36
C PRO A 173 -2.04 -4.68 12.07
N ALA A 174 -1.11 -4.05 11.34
CA ALA A 174 -0.10 -3.15 11.92
C ALA A 174 -0.74 -1.97 12.65
N ILE A 175 -1.76 -1.33 12.05
CA ILE A 175 -2.50 -0.22 12.64
C ILE A 175 -3.27 -0.68 13.89
N ASN A 176 -3.92 -1.85 13.85
CA ASN A 176 -4.68 -2.39 14.98
C ASN A 176 -3.78 -2.61 16.20
N ASP A 177 -2.61 -3.22 16.00
CA ASP A 177 -1.65 -3.45 17.08
C ASP A 177 -1.03 -2.15 17.59
N THR A 178 -0.88 -1.13 16.71
CA THR A 178 -0.47 0.21 17.14
C THR A 178 -1.56 0.87 17.99
N VAL A 179 -2.84 0.79 17.61
CA VAL A 179 -3.96 1.29 18.42
C VAL A 179 -4.00 0.61 19.78
N GLY A 180 -3.75 -0.70 19.82
CA GLY A 180 -3.68 -1.50 21.05
C GLY A 180 -2.43 -1.26 21.91
N GLY A 181 -1.46 -0.47 21.43
CA GLY A 181 -0.20 -0.22 22.13
C GLY A 181 0.79 -1.39 22.12
N GLN A 182 0.55 -2.44 21.32
CA GLN A 182 1.48 -3.56 21.14
C GLN A 182 2.73 -3.13 20.35
N VAL A 183 2.59 -2.14 19.49
CA VAL A 183 3.67 -1.53 18.73
C VAL A 183 3.64 -0.02 18.96
N SER A 184 4.82 0.60 19.10
CA SER A 184 4.94 2.02 19.45
C SER A 184 4.57 2.95 18.30
N LEU A 185 4.86 2.56 17.06
CA LEU A 185 4.78 3.44 15.89
C LEU A 185 4.34 2.66 14.64
N VAL A 186 3.73 3.36 13.68
CA VAL A 186 3.55 2.86 12.31
C VAL A 186 3.58 4.01 11.31
N PHE A 187 4.21 3.79 10.14
CA PHE A 187 4.03 4.64 8.97
C PHE A 187 2.87 4.12 8.12
N THR A 188 1.95 5.01 7.75
CA THR A 188 0.83 4.68 6.87
C THR A 188 0.30 5.91 6.15
N GLY A 189 -0.55 5.75 5.12
CA GLY A 189 -1.26 6.86 4.48
C GLY A 189 -2.32 7.46 5.42
N TYR A 190 -2.48 8.78 5.42
CA TYR A 190 -3.44 9.49 6.27
C TYR A 190 -4.87 8.92 6.16
N ALA A 191 -5.36 8.71 4.95
CA ALA A 191 -6.73 8.23 4.72
C ALA A 191 -7.05 6.93 5.48
N THR A 192 -6.05 6.08 5.73
CA THR A 192 -6.23 4.81 6.44
C THR A 192 -6.43 5.00 7.95
N VAL A 193 -5.91 6.08 8.52
CA VAL A 193 -5.91 6.35 9.97
C VAL A 193 -6.69 7.60 10.37
N ALA A 194 -7.28 8.33 9.41
CA ALA A 194 -7.98 9.58 9.64
C ALA A 194 -9.07 9.49 10.72
N SER A 195 -9.90 8.45 10.68
CA SER A 195 -10.95 8.21 11.68
C SER A 195 -10.38 7.90 13.07
N LEU A 196 -9.26 7.17 13.13
CA LEU A 196 -8.59 6.82 14.39
C LEU A 196 -7.91 8.04 15.02
N ILE A 197 -7.32 8.93 14.21
CA ILE A 197 -6.76 10.21 14.66
C ILE A 197 -7.88 11.11 15.17
N LYS A 198 -8.97 11.26 14.41
CA LYS A 198 -10.15 12.07 14.84
C LYS A 198 -10.79 11.55 16.12
N ALA A 199 -10.81 10.22 16.31
CA ALA A 199 -11.32 9.59 17.54
C ALA A 199 -10.33 9.63 18.70
N GLY A 200 -9.12 10.22 18.53
CA GLY A 200 -8.11 10.30 19.57
C GLY A 200 -7.47 8.95 19.95
N LYS A 201 -7.64 7.90 19.13
CA LYS A 201 -7.03 6.59 19.36
C LYS A 201 -5.57 6.54 18.89
N LEU A 202 -5.27 7.29 17.83
CA LEU A 202 -3.91 7.52 17.33
C LEU A 202 -3.61 9.01 17.31
N LYS A 203 -2.34 9.35 17.37
CA LYS A 203 -1.82 10.71 17.18
C LYS A 203 -0.78 10.72 16.08
N ALA A 204 -0.86 11.72 15.19
CA ALA A 204 0.10 11.96 14.15
C ALA A 204 1.30 12.74 14.73
N LEU A 205 2.51 12.27 14.48
CA LEU A 205 3.74 12.86 15.01
C LEU A 205 4.53 13.62 13.96
N ALA A 206 4.51 13.16 12.72
CA ALA A 206 5.15 13.79 11.57
C ALA A 206 4.56 13.29 10.26
N VAL A 207 4.73 14.05 9.18
CA VAL A 207 4.44 13.63 7.80
C VAL A 207 5.74 13.56 6.98
N THR A 208 5.78 12.71 5.96
CA THR A 208 6.99 12.46 5.17
C THR A 208 7.12 13.33 3.93
N SER A 209 6.13 14.18 3.64
CA SER A 209 6.16 15.15 2.54
C SER A 209 7.10 16.31 2.85
N PRO A 210 7.62 17.03 1.82
CA PRO A 210 8.40 18.25 2.00
C PRO A 210 7.61 19.37 2.70
N GLN A 211 6.27 19.38 2.54
CA GLN A 211 5.35 20.34 3.13
C GLN A 211 4.27 19.61 3.92
N ARG A 212 3.68 20.29 4.91
CA ARG A 212 2.56 19.75 5.69
C ARG A 212 1.37 19.45 4.77
N ILE A 213 0.61 18.42 5.12
CA ILE A 213 -0.61 18.08 4.37
C ILE A 213 -1.80 18.90 4.88
N ALA A 214 -2.73 19.21 3.99
CA ALA A 214 -3.89 20.04 4.31
C ALA A 214 -4.79 19.43 5.39
N GLU A 215 -4.84 18.11 5.46
CA GLU A 215 -5.63 17.36 6.44
C GLU A 215 -5.04 17.40 7.86
N LEU A 216 -3.75 17.69 8.00
CA LEU A 216 -3.01 17.75 9.27
C LEU A 216 -2.11 18.99 9.34
N PRO A 217 -2.65 20.22 9.24
CA PRO A 217 -1.84 21.44 9.14
C PRO A 217 -0.99 21.70 10.39
N GLN A 218 -1.37 21.15 11.54
CA GLN A 218 -0.63 21.27 12.79
C GLN A 218 0.50 20.24 12.94
N VAL A 219 0.55 19.20 12.11
CA VAL A 219 1.56 18.14 12.20
C VAL A 219 2.76 18.54 11.34
N PRO A 220 3.97 18.65 11.92
CA PRO A 220 5.17 19.04 11.17
C PRO A 220 5.61 17.93 10.21
N THR A 221 6.38 18.32 9.21
CA THR A 221 7.10 17.34 8.39
C THR A 221 8.31 16.81 9.14
N VAL A 222 8.84 15.66 8.74
CA VAL A 222 10.12 15.16 9.27
C VAL A 222 11.26 16.16 8.97
N ALA A 223 11.20 16.79 7.77
CA ALA A 223 12.16 17.83 7.39
C ALA A 223 12.08 19.07 8.30
N GLU A 224 10.87 19.56 8.63
CA GLU A 224 10.68 20.67 9.59
C GLU A 224 11.15 20.33 11.01
N ALA A 225 11.11 19.03 11.37
CA ALA A 225 11.62 18.56 12.66
C ALA A 225 13.17 18.49 12.75
N GLY A 226 13.88 19.02 11.75
CA GLY A 226 15.34 19.13 11.74
C GLY A 226 16.06 18.15 10.80
N PHE A 227 15.35 17.32 10.04
CA PHE A 227 15.92 16.31 9.14
C PHE A 227 15.71 16.72 7.67
N ALA A 228 16.38 17.78 7.27
CA ALA A 228 16.28 18.37 5.94
C ALA A 228 16.51 17.30 4.83
N GLY A 229 15.68 17.36 3.78
CA GLY A 229 15.74 16.40 2.66
C GLY A 229 15.05 15.07 2.94
N PHE A 230 14.47 14.85 4.13
CA PHE A 230 13.67 13.66 4.38
C PHE A 230 12.36 13.73 3.59
N GLU A 231 12.15 12.75 2.72
CA GLU A 231 10.96 12.64 1.89
C GLU A 231 10.67 11.18 1.59
N ALA A 232 9.39 10.78 1.69
CA ALA A 232 8.94 9.45 1.31
C ALA A 232 7.48 9.48 0.86
N TRP A 233 7.18 8.69 -0.19
CA TRP A 233 5.86 8.62 -0.81
C TRP A 233 5.43 7.18 -1.04
N ILE A 234 4.15 6.91 -0.90
CA ILE A 234 3.53 5.70 -1.42
C ILE A 234 2.93 6.03 -2.78
N SER A 235 3.28 5.24 -3.79
CA SER A 235 2.65 5.29 -5.12
C SER A 235 1.83 4.03 -5.32
N GLN A 236 0.52 4.18 -5.46
CA GLN A 236 -0.41 3.07 -5.73
C GLN A 236 -0.69 2.99 -7.22
N GLY A 237 -0.49 1.83 -7.80
CA GLY A 237 -0.73 1.59 -9.22
C GLY A 237 -1.53 0.32 -9.48
N VAL A 238 -2.08 0.25 -10.70
CA VAL A 238 -2.65 -0.98 -11.24
C VAL A 238 -1.73 -1.52 -12.32
N PHE A 239 -1.50 -2.83 -12.26
CA PHE A 239 -0.64 -3.56 -13.17
C PHE A 239 -1.37 -4.81 -13.67
N THR A 240 -0.95 -5.33 -14.82
CA THR A 240 -1.39 -6.60 -15.40
C THR A 240 -0.18 -7.45 -15.77
N ALA A 241 -0.39 -8.71 -16.15
CA ALA A 241 0.69 -9.57 -16.65
C ALA A 241 1.33 -8.98 -17.92
N ALA A 242 2.62 -9.14 -18.06
CA ALA A 242 3.33 -8.75 -19.28
C ALA A 242 2.75 -9.47 -20.51
N GLY A 243 2.74 -8.78 -21.66
CA GLY A 243 2.15 -9.30 -22.88
C GLY A 243 0.63 -9.12 -22.99
N THR A 244 -0.02 -8.45 -22.02
CA THR A 244 -1.43 -8.06 -22.17
C THR A 244 -1.57 -7.11 -23.37
N PRO A 245 -2.53 -7.37 -24.31
CA PRO A 245 -2.68 -6.54 -25.49
C PRO A 245 -2.89 -5.07 -25.18
N ALA A 246 -2.23 -4.19 -25.95
CA ALA A 246 -2.27 -2.75 -25.74
C ALA A 246 -3.68 -2.17 -25.69
N ASP A 247 -4.61 -2.70 -26.52
CA ASP A 247 -6.01 -2.27 -26.51
C ASP A 247 -6.73 -2.63 -25.22
N THR A 248 -6.42 -3.79 -24.65
CA THR A 248 -6.93 -4.19 -23.34
C THR A 248 -6.41 -3.27 -22.25
N VAL A 249 -5.10 -2.96 -22.26
CA VAL A 249 -4.49 -2.03 -21.30
C VAL A 249 -5.11 -0.64 -21.40
N ARG A 250 -5.30 -0.11 -22.61
CA ARG A 250 -5.97 1.19 -22.82
C ARG A 250 -7.40 1.20 -22.29
N ARG A 251 -8.19 0.17 -22.58
CA ARG A 251 -9.55 0.03 -22.06
C ARG A 251 -9.60 0.01 -20.54
N LEU A 252 -8.72 -0.75 -19.91
CA LEU A 252 -8.61 -0.82 -18.46
C LEU A 252 -8.19 0.53 -17.86
N ASN A 253 -7.18 1.18 -18.46
CA ASN A 253 -6.74 2.52 -18.05
C ASN A 253 -7.89 3.51 -18.07
N GLN A 254 -8.63 3.59 -19.19
CA GLN A 254 -9.79 4.49 -19.34
C GLN A 254 -10.89 4.21 -18.30
N ALA A 255 -11.19 2.93 -18.05
CA ALA A 255 -12.21 2.54 -17.07
C ALA A 255 -11.80 2.88 -15.63
N ILE A 256 -10.50 2.86 -15.31
CA ILE A 256 -10.00 3.18 -13.96
C ILE A 256 -9.85 4.69 -13.77
N ALA A 257 -9.54 5.45 -14.84
CA ALA A 257 -9.33 6.90 -14.79
C ALA A 257 -10.64 7.70 -14.74
N SER A 258 -11.79 7.12 -15.13
CA SER A 258 -13.11 7.76 -15.16
C SER A 258 -13.84 7.68 -13.82
#